data_96ce4628ebf91c0258aee16128e28aff
#
_entry.id   96ce4628ebf91c0258aee16128e28aff
#
_cell.length_a   1.000
_cell.length_b   1.000
_cell.length_c   1.000
_cell.angle_alpha   90.00
_cell.angle_beta   90.00
_cell.angle_gamma   90.00
#
_symmetry.space_group_name_H-M   'P 1'
#
loop_
_entity.id
_entity.type
_entity.pdbx_description
1 polymer ?
#
loop_
_entity_poly.entity_id
_entity_poly.type
_entity_poly.pdbx_seq_one_letter_code
_entity_poly.pdbx_strand_id
1 'polypeptide(L)'
;TVELDGEKFSGNAIYSELRRDTDTWRSFVRYTGISPTFRADNGFIVENNIKKFEFWHGYYKYPDKKLLRNYRISARYDRDYSFSNKISRSAFEAYFTVLTILNTDIFYNYEFNFYNSHLMSEFNNYKSHYIRLQSRPFDFINLEIGYGTGNEIAYREIIPELGERSNFNTSVEITINDNLRVKPSINFSKLRKLNSNEYFFDGYIGRLDFRYQFTNSLNLRLISEYNKFSDQFFVQPLIS
;
A
#
# COMPACT_ATOMS: atom_id res chain seq x y z
N THR A 1 30.88 8.48 -1.55
CA THR A 1 31.64 8.24 -2.81
C THR A 1 32.14 6.80 -2.75
N VAL A 2 31.66 5.95 -3.64
CA VAL A 2 32.23 4.60 -3.81
C VAL A 2 33.46 4.79 -4.69
N GLU A 3 34.65 4.65 -4.12
CA GLU A 3 35.87 4.61 -4.91
C GLU A 3 35.92 3.27 -5.65
N LEU A 4 35.98 3.33 -6.97
CA LEU A 4 36.19 2.17 -7.83
C LEU A 4 37.73 1.93 -7.89
N ASP A 5 38.26 1.33 -6.84
CA ASP A 5 39.72 1.08 -6.66
C ASP A 5 40.19 -0.26 -7.26
N GLY A 6 39.40 -0.84 -8.18
CA GLY A 6 39.70 -2.11 -8.83
C GLY A 6 39.22 -3.33 -8.06
N GLU A 7 38.40 -3.17 -7.03
CA GLU A 7 37.77 -4.30 -6.33
C GLU A 7 36.87 -5.11 -7.27
N LYS A 8 37.04 -6.42 -7.25
CA LYS A 8 36.21 -7.36 -7.99
C LYS A 8 35.08 -7.84 -7.09
N PHE A 9 33.85 -7.49 -7.44
CA PHE A 9 32.66 -8.03 -6.80
C PHE A 9 32.14 -9.20 -7.63
N SER A 10 31.86 -10.32 -7.00
CA SER A 10 31.14 -11.42 -7.64
C SER A 10 29.84 -11.66 -6.88
N GLY A 11 28.74 -11.65 -7.59
CA GLY A 11 27.42 -11.92 -7.06
C GLY A 11 26.50 -12.43 -8.14
N ASN A 12 25.42 -13.06 -7.74
CA ASN A 12 24.40 -13.54 -8.67
C ASN A 12 23.00 -13.06 -8.24
N ALA A 13 22.15 -12.86 -9.23
CA ALA A 13 20.73 -12.66 -9.07
C ALA A 13 19.99 -13.69 -9.91
N ILE A 14 19.03 -14.37 -9.32
CA ILE A 14 18.19 -15.38 -9.95
C ILE A 14 16.75 -14.97 -9.78
N TYR A 15 16.01 -14.99 -10.89
CA TYR A 15 14.57 -14.83 -10.91
C TYR A 15 13.95 -16.00 -11.65
N SER A 16 12.94 -16.62 -11.07
CA SER A 16 12.18 -17.70 -11.69
C SER A 16 10.71 -17.55 -11.34
N GLU A 17 9.85 -17.66 -12.33
CA GLU A 17 8.40 -17.63 -12.16
C GLU A 17 7.73 -18.70 -12.98
N LEU A 18 6.84 -19.46 -12.33
CA LEU A 18 5.88 -20.33 -13.00
C LEU A 18 4.50 -19.72 -12.83
N ARG A 19 3.85 -19.41 -13.94
CA ARG A 19 2.54 -18.76 -13.95
C ARG A 19 1.52 -19.56 -14.76
N ARG A 20 0.31 -19.62 -14.26
CA ARG A 20 -0.86 -20.13 -14.97
C ARG A 20 -1.97 -19.11 -14.91
N ASP A 21 -2.45 -18.68 -16.07
CA ASP A 21 -3.56 -17.74 -16.20
C ASP A 21 -4.68 -18.38 -17.03
N THR A 22 -5.87 -18.41 -16.47
CA THR A 22 -7.13 -18.74 -17.14
C THR A 22 -8.17 -17.65 -16.85
N ASP A 23 -9.33 -17.71 -17.46
CA ASP A 23 -10.39 -16.72 -17.24
C ASP A 23 -10.90 -16.69 -15.80
N THR A 24 -10.86 -17.84 -15.12
CA THR A 24 -11.40 -18.02 -13.77
C THR A 24 -10.34 -18.19 -12.70
N TRP A 25 -9.19 -18.78 -13.04
CA TRP A 25 -8.13 -19.08 -12.09
C TRP A 25 -6.80 -18.54 -12.58
N ARG A 26 -6.10 -17.85 -11.69
CA ARG A 26 -4.73 -17.38 -11.94
C ARG A 26 -3.85 -17.74 -10.76
N SER A 27 -2.64 -18.18 -11.04
CA SER A 27 -1.68 -18.58 -10.01
C SER A 27 -0.27 -18.30 -10.45
N PHE A 28 0.59 -18.00 -9.52
CA PHE A 28 2.02 -18.02 -9.76
C PHE A 28 2.77 -18.52 -8.53
N VAL A 29 3.92 -19.13 -8.82
CA VAL A 29 4.99 -19.40 -7.87
C VAL A 29 6.21 -18.65 -8.36
N ARG A 30 6.83 -17.87 -7.49
CA ARG A 30 7.99 -17.04 -7.82
C ARG A 30 9.10 -17.27 -6.82
N TYR A 31 10.31 -17.35 -7.35
CA TYR A 31 11.54 -17.33 -6.57
C TYR A 31 12.42 -16.18 -7.02
N THR A 32 12.94 -15.39 -6.07
CA THR A 32 13.95 -14.36 -6.30
C THR A 32 15.10 -14.58 -5.33
N GLY A 33 16.31 -14.71 -5.85
CA GLY A 33 17.52 -14.83 -5.04
C GLY A 33 18.53 -13.76 -5.47
N ILE A 34 18.99 -12.93 -4.54
CA ILE A 34 20.00 -11.89 -4.79
C ILE A 34 21.09 -12.04 -3.73
N SER A 35 22.27 -12.45 -4.18
CA SER A 35 23.40 -12.72 -3.27
C SER A 35 23.87 -11.45 -2.54
N PRO A 36 24.53 -11.58 -1.37
CA PRO A 36 24.97 -10.44 -0.57
C PRO A 36 25.88 -9.46 -1.31
N THR A 37 26.69 -9.97 -2.21
CA THR A 37 27.72 -9.23 -2.95
C THR A 37 27.29 -8.82 -4.36
N PHE A 38 26.03 -9.08 -4.73
CA PHE A 38 25.52 -8.69 -6.05
C PHE A 38 25.41 -7.17 -6.16
N ARG A 39 25.91 -6.64 -7.29
CA ARG A 39 25.78 -5.23 -7.68
C ARG A 39 25.23 -5.14 -9.10
N ALA A 40 24.31 -4.24 -9.34
CA ALA A 40 23.85 -3.88 -10.68
C ALA A 40 24.40 -2.50 -11.02
N ASP A 41 25.44 -2.44 -11.82
CA ASP A 41 26.12 -1.18 -12.18
C ASP A 41 25.21 -0.27 -13.04
N ASN A 42 24.27 -0.84 -13.78
CA ASN A 42 23.30 -0.13 -14.63
C ASN A 42 21.86 -0.22 -14.13
N GLY A 43 21.63 -0.55 -12.87
CA GLY A 43 20.29 -0.73 -12.31
C GLY A 43 20.23 -0.44 -10.82
N PHE A 44 19.01 -0.20 -10.33
CA PHE A 44 18.76 0.01 -8.92
C PHE A 44 18.32 -1.30 -8.27
N ILE A 45 19.09 -1.79 -7.29
CA ILE A 45 18.73 -2.91 -6.45
C ILE A 45 18.45 -2.37 -5.06
N VAL A 46 17.22 -2.55 -4.60
CA VAL A 46 16.76 -2.05 -3.30
C VAL A 46 17.35 -2.86 -2.16
N GLU A 47 17.52 -4.17 -2.37
CA GLU A 47 17.91 -5.11 -1.33
C GLU A 47 18.71 -6.28 -1.93
N ASN A 48 19.82 -6.62 -1.31
CA ASN A 48 20.56 -7.84 -1.59
C ASN A 48 20.58 -8.74 -0.34
N ASN A 49 21.26 -9.89 -0.39
CA ASN A 49 21.25 -10.90 0.65
C ASN A 49 19.84 -11.49 0.92
N ILE A 50 19.03 -11.63 -0.12
CA ILE A 50 17.63 -12.08 0.00
C ILE A 50 17.35 -13.30 -0.89
N LYS A 51 16.63 -14.26 -0.34
CA LYS A 51 15.95 -15.35 -1.04
C LYS A 51 14.46 -15.20 -0.74
N LYS A 52 13.66 -14.87 -1.75
CA LYS A 52 12.24 -14.62 -1.63
C LYS A 52 11.45 -15.69 -2.35
N PHE A 53 10.53 -16.31 -1.66
CA PHE A 53 9.56 -17.25 -2.20
C PHE A 53 8.17 -16.67 -2.08
N GLU A 54 7.44 -16.60 -3.20
CA GLU A 54 6.09 -16.06 -3.30
C GLU A 54 5.17 -17.09 -3.96
N PHE A 55 4.02 -17.30 -3.35
CA PHE A 55 2.92 -18.04 -3.96
C PHE A 55 1.69 -17.15 -3.97
N TRP A 56 1.02 -17.08 -5.08
CA TRP A 56 -0.26 -16.38 -5.21
C TRP A 56 -1.26 -17.23 -5.99
N HIS A 57 -2.52 -17.23 -5.52
CA HIS A 57 -3.63 -17.90 -6.17
C HIS A 57 -4.89 -17.06 -6.08
N GLY A 58 -5.62 -16.94 -7.20
CA GLY A 58 -6.83 -16.14 -7.27
C GLY A 58 -7.91 -16.76 -8.13
N TYR A 59 -9.15 -16.63 -7.65
CA TYR A 59 -10.37 -16.99 -8.36
C TYR A 59 -11.11 -15.75 -8.80
N TYR A 60 -11.52 -15.72 -10.06
CA TYR A 60 -12.24 -14.64 -10.71
C TYR A 60 -13.58 -15.14 -11.22
N LYS A 61 -14.65 -14.40 -10.96
CA LYS A 61 -15.97 -14.71 -11.48
C LYS A 61 -16.62 -13.45 -12.04
N TYR A 62 -17.23 -13.62 -13.21
CA TYR A 62 -18.00 -12.61 -13.93
C TYR A 62 -19.44 -13.08 -14.05
N PRO A 63 -20.27 -12.94 -12.99
CA PRO A 63 -21.65 -13.40 -13.02
C PRO A 63 -22.47 -12.55 -13.97
N ASP A 64 -23.36 -13.19 -14.71
CA ASP A 64 -24.35 -12.49 -15.54
C ASP A 64 -25.50 -11.98 -14.65
N LYS A 65 -25.22 -10.96 -13.84
CA LYS A 65 -26.18 -10.35 -12.91
C LYS A 65 -26.11 -8.83 -12.98
N LYS A 66 -27.29 -8.18 -12.96
CA LYS A 66 -27.39 -6.72 -13.07
C LYS A 66 -26.65 -5.98 -11.96
N LEU A 67 -26.61 -6.51 -10.73
CA LEU A 67 -26.05 -5.84 -9.57
C LEU A 67 -24.56 -6.11 -9.33
N LEU A 68 -24.03 -7.22 -9.84
CA LEU A 68 -22.68 -7.70 -9.58
C LEU A 68 -21.95 -7.92 -10.91
N ARG A 69 -20.92 -7.11 -11.17
CA ARG A 69 -20.12 -7.20 -12.41
C ARG A 69 -19.07 -8.30 -12.32
N ASN A 70 -18.30 -8.27 -11.26
CA ASN A 70 -17.32 -9.31 -10.98
C ASN A 70 -16.96 -9.37 -9.49
N TYR A 71 -16.37 -10.49 -9.11
CA TYR A 71 -15.67 -10.59 -7.84
C TYR A 71 -14.41 -11.43 -7.98
N ARG A 72 -13.48 -11.17 -7.08
CA ARG A 72 -12.20 -11.87 -6.97
C ARG A 72 -11.95 -12.24 -5.51
N ILE A 73 -11.53 -13.48 -5.29
CA ILE A 73 -10.98 -13.95 -4.03
C ILE A 73 -9.57 -14.43 -4.34
N SER A 74 -8.57 -13.95 -3.60
CA SER A 74 -7.19 -14.38 -3.81
C SER A 74 -6.44 -14.46 -2.50
N ALA A 75 -5.41 -15.29 -2.49
CA ALA A 75 -4.50 -15.46 -1.38
C ALA A 75 -3.06 -15.38 -1.87
N ARG A 76 -2.18 -14.89 -1.00
CA ARG A 76 -0.74 -14.79 -1.21
C ARG A 76 -0.03 -15.31 0.02
N TYR A 77 1.06 -16.00 -0.19
CA TYR A 77 2.00 -16.40 0.85
C TYR A 77 3.39 -15.98 0.44
N ASP A 78 4.09 -15.28 1.32
CA ASP A 78 5.46 -14.83 1.14
C ASP A 78 6.35 -15.43 2.22
N ARG A 79 7.55 -15.81 1.82
CA ARG A 79 8.58 -16.24 2.77
C ARG A 79 9.95 -15.80 2.29
N ASP A 80 10.59 -14.97 3.10
CA ASP A 80 11.86 -14.37 2.81
C ASP A 80 12.94 -14.91 3.76
N TYR A 81 14.13 -15.15 3.19
CA TYR A 81 15.31 -15.63 3.91
C TYR A 81 16.52 -14.81 3.51
N SER A 82 17.49 -14.69 4.41
CA SER A 82 18.85 -14.30 4.04
C SER A 82 19.57 -15.46 3.34
N PHE A 83 20.71 -15.19 2.70
CA PHE A 83 21.55 -16.26 2.13
C PHE A 83 22.12 -17.19 3.21
N SER A 84 22.20 -16.78 4.45
CA SER A 84 22.52 -17.65 5.60
C SER A 84 21.33 -18.51 6.06
N ASN A 85 20.22 -18.55 5.30
CA ASN A 85 19.00 -19.29 5.58
C ASN A 85 18.24 -18.82 6.85
N LYS A 86 18.54 -17.64 7.39
CA LYS A 86 17.76 -17.05 8.46
C LYS A 86 16.47 -16.45 7.86
N ILE A 87 15.30 -16.81 8.43
CA ILE A 87 14.02 -16.25 8.01
C ILE A 87 14.02 -14.76 8.40
N SER A 88 13.64 -13.89 7.46
CA SER A 88 13.43 -12.47 7.69
C SER A 88 11.95 -12.08 7.71
N ARG A 89 11.13 -12.75 6.89
CA ARG A 89 9.68 -12.54 6.85
C ARG A 89 8.93 -13.81 6.51
N SER A 90 7.74 -13.99 7.07
CA SER A 90 6.76 -14.99 6.64
C SER A 90 5.37 -14.41 6.84
N ALA A 91 4.59 -14.27 5.76
CA ALA A 91 3.28 -13.64 5.79
C ALA A 91 2.27 -14.33 4.88
N PHE A 92 1.01 -14.27 5.27
CA PHE A 92 -0.14 -14.68 4.48
C PHE A 92 -1.07 -13.50 4.30
N GLU A 93 -1.56 -13.32 3.08
CA GLU A 93 -2.51 -12.27 2.74
C GLU A 93 -3.72 -12.88 2.01
N ALA A 94 -4.90 -12.45 2.39
CA ALA A 94 -6.13 -12.78 1.69
C ALA A 94 -6.81 -11.50 1.20
N TYR A 95 -7.31 -11.55 -0.03
CA TYR A 95 -7.94 -10.42 -0.69
C TYR A 95 -9.32 -10.80 -1.19
N PHE A 96 -10.26 -9.89 -1.02
CA PHE A 96 -11.58 -9.97 -1.60
C PHE A 96 -11.91 -8.66 -2.30
N THR A 97 -12.28 -8.73 -3.57
CA THR A 97 -12.68 -7.57 -4.36
C THR A 97 -14.02 -7.84 -5.00
N VAL A 98 -14.92 -6.88 -4.94
CA VAL A 98 -16.22 -6.93 -5.60
C VAL A 98 -16.42 -5.65 -6.39
N LEU A 99 -16.71 -5.77 -7.68
CA LEU A 99 -17.16 -4.67 -8.52
C LEU A 99 -18.68 -4.80 -8.75
N THR A 100 -19.41 -3.80 -8.30
CA THR A 100 -20.87 -3.74 -8.42
C THR A 100 -21.32 -2.74 -9.48
N ILE A 101 -22.63 -2.50 -9.58
CA ILE A 101 -23.20 -1.37 -10.32
C ILE A 101 -22.72 -0.04 -9.73
N LEU A 102 -22.98 1.06 -10.42
CA LEU A 102 -22.57 2.42 -10.04
C LEU A 102 -21.04 2.56 -9.93
N ASN A 103 -20.28 1.70 -10.66
CA ASN A 103 -18.82 1.66 -10.61
C ASN A 103 -18.30 1.63 -9.16
N THR A 104 -18.94 0.84 -8.30
CA THR A 104 -18.54 0.70 -6.90
C THR A 104 -17.65 -0.52 -6.75
N ASP A 105 -16.41 -0.28 -6.33
CA ASP A 105 -15.41 -1.29 -5.96
C ASP A 105 -15.35 -1.40 -4.43
N ILE A 106 -15.48 -2.60 -3.92
CA ILE A 106 -15.29 -2.94 -2.52
C ILE A 106 -14.08 -3.86 -2.45
N PHE A 107 -13.06 -3.43 -1.75
CA PHE A 107 -11.83 -4.17 -1.55
C PHE A 107 -11.64 -4.46 -0.06
N TYR A 108 -11.31 -5.70 0.25
CA TYR A 108 -10.91 -6.13 1.60
C TYR A 108 -9.58 -6.87 1.53
N ASN A 109 -8.69 -6.55 2.44
CA ASN A 109 -7.42 -7.24 2.65
C ASN A 109 -7.32 -7.69 4.11
N TYR A 110 -6.88 -8.92 4.29
CA TYR A 110 -6.44 -9.49 5.56
C TYR A 110 -4.98 -9.89 5.42
N GLU A 111 -4.14 -9.46 6.35
CA GLU A 111 -2.74 -9.84 6.43
C GLU A 111 -2.46 -10.50 7.79
N PHE A 112 -1.76 -11.63 7.75
CA PHE A 112 -1.25 -12.31 8.93
C PHE A 112 0.25 -12.53 8.77
N ASN A 113 1.03 -11.92 9.64
CA ASN A 113 2.46 -12.07 9.70
C ASN A 113 2.84 -13.12 10.73
N PHE A 114 3.28 -14.30 10.29
CA PHE A 114 3.78 -15.36 11.15
C PHE A 114 5.09 -14.96 11.82
N TYR A 115 5.94 -14.27 11.06
CA TYR A 115 7.25 -13.82 11.49
C TYR A 115 7.70 -12.59 10.68
N ASN A 116 8.30 -11.63 11.35
CA ASN A 116 8.97 -10.50 10.74
C ASN A 116 10.15 -10.08 11.62
N SER A 117 11.33 -9.93 11.01
CA SER A 117 12.54 -9.47 11.66
C SER A 117 12.93 -8.13 11.08
N HIS A 118 13.08 -7.13 11.94
CA HIS A 118 13.54 -5.81 11.54
C HIS A 118 14.58 -5.30 12.52
N LEU A 119 15.76 -4.90 12.02
CA LEU A 119 16.94 -4.59 12.83
C LEU A 119 17.25 -5.78 13.76
N MET A 120 17.22 -5.61 15.07
CA MET A 120 17.44 -6.68 16.06
C MET A 120 16.14 -7.15 16.72
N SER A 121 14.98 -6.68 16.26
CA SER A 121 13.66 -7.02 16.83
C SER A 121 12.98 -8.10 15.99
N GLU A 122 12.25 -8.98 16.66
CA GLU A 122 11.48 -10.06 16.06
C GLU A 122 10.00 -9.93 16.45
N PHE A 123 9.12 -10.05 15.48
CA PHE A 123 7.69 -9.89 15.65
C PHE A 123 6.98 -11.12 15.13
N ASN A 124 6.09 -11.68 15.94
CA ASN A 124 5.42 -12.94 15.63
C ASN A 124 3.90 -12.80 15.75
N ASN A 125 3.18 -13.48 14.86
CA ASN A 125 1.74 -13.72 14.97
C ASN A 125 0.90 -12.44 15.12
N TYR A 126 1.16 -11.44 14.28
CA TYR A 126 0.38 -10.22 14.25
C TYR A 126 -0.42 -10.10 12.95
N LYS A 127 -1.52 -9.36 13.01
CA LYS A 127 -2.50 -9.29 11.92
C LYS A 127 -3.00 -7.88 11.68
N SER A 128 -3.41 -7.64 10.45
CA SER A 128 -4.08 -6.40 10.07
C SER A 128 -5.23 -6.65 9.09
N HIS A 129 -6.16 -5.71 9.06
CA HIS A 129 -7.32 -5.69 8.19
C HIS A 129 -7.40 -4.33 7.51
N TYR A 130 -7.81 -4.32 6.27
CA TYR A 130 -8.09 -3.10 5.54
C TYR A 130 -9.31 -3.29 4.64
N ILE A 131 -10.25 -2.38 4.71
CA ILE A 131 -11.40 -2.30 3.82
C ILE A 131 -11.39 -0.96 3.09
N ARG A 132 -11.66 -0.99 1.80
CA ARG A 132 -11.84 0.22 0.98
C ARG A 132 -13.10 0.10 0.14
N LEU A 133 -13.86 1.17 0.11
CA LEU A 133 -14.95 1.41 -0.82
C LEU A 133 -14.54 2.55 -1.73
N GLN A 134 -14.60 2.34 -3.03
CA GLN A 134 -14.46 3.37 -4.04
C GLN A 134 -15.69 3.33 -4.95
N SER A 135 -16.34 4.47 -5.16
CA SER A 135 -17.59 4.54 -5.92
C SER A 135 -17.63 5.78 -6.80
N ARG A 136 -18.10 5.59 -8.01
CA ARG A 136 -18.45 6.68 -8.94
C ARG A 136 -19.91 6.53 -9.37
N PRO A 137 -20.84 6.85 -8.44
CA PRO A 137 -22.29 6.66 -8.68
C PRO A 137 -22.83 7.58 -9.78
N PHE A 138 -22.20 8.74 -9.95
CA PHE A 138 -22.50 9.74 -10.97
C PHE A 138 -21.20 10.25 -11.60
N ASP A 139 -21.25 10.80 -12.80
CA ASP A 139 -20.06 11.31 -13.49
C ASP A 139 -19.38 12.48 -12.78
N PHE A 140 -20.14 13.20 -11.97
CA PHE A 140 -19.67 14.37 -11.24
C PHE A 140 -19.21 14.07 -9.79
N ILE A 141 -19.35 12.82 -9.30
CA ILE A 141 -18.91 12.43 -7.94
C ILE A 141 -18.05 11.17 -8.00
N ASN A 142 -16.86 11.27 -7.37
CA ASN A 142 -16.01 10.12 -7.06
C ASN A 142 -15.74 10.10 -5.55
N LEU A 143 -16.10 9.02 -4.89
CA LEU A 143 -16.00 8.81 -3.46
C LEU A 143 -15.00 7.68 -3.17
N GLU A 144 -14.12 7.89 -2.19
CA GLU A 144 -13.27 6.85 -1.63
C GLU A 144 -13.34 6.90 -0.10
N ILE A 145 -13.52 5.73 0.52
CA ILE A 145 -13.49 5.53 1.97
C ILE A 145 -12.66 4.29 2.24
N GLY A 146 -11.69 4.40 3.15
CA GLY A 146 -10.87 3.29 3.60
C GLY A 146 -10.75 3.27 5.12
N TYR A 147 -10.71 2.06 5.67
CA TYR A 147 -10.48 1.83 7.09
C TYR A 147 -9.53 0.66 7.29
N GLY A 148 -8.49 0.87 8.10
CA GLY A 148 -7.54 -0.16 8.47
C GLY A 148 -7.42 -0.30 9.98
N THR A 149 -7.27 -1.53 10.44
CA THR A 149 -7.07 -1.83 11.85
C THR A 149 -6.21 -3.09 12.03
N GLY A 150 -5.63 -3.26 13.18
CA GLY A 150 -4.80 -4.40 13.52
C GLY A 150 -3.46 -3.99 14.13
N ASN A 151 -2.43 -4.77 13.88
CA ASN A 151 -1.10 -4.48 14.41
C ASN A 151 -0.20 -3.92 13.31
N GLU A 152 0.73 -3.04 13.72
CA GLU A 152 1.77 -2.46 12.87
C GLU A 152 3.03 -2.23 13.68
N ILE A 153 4.19 -2.36 13.04
CA ILE A 153 5.48 -2.12 13.66
C ILE A 153 5.79 -0.62 13.60
N ALA A 154 6.14 -0.03 14.74
CA ALA A 154 6.62 1.34 14.88
C ALA A 154 8.09 1.42 14.41
N TYR A 155 8.32 1.40 13.10
CA TYR A 155 9.67 1.38 12.48
C TYR A 155 10.54 2.60 12.78
N ARG A 156 9.94 3.71 13.21
CA ARG A 156 10.67 4.97 13.49
C ARG A 156 11.25 5.03 14.90
N GLU A 157 10.87 4.09 15.76
CA GLU A 157 11.43 3.98 17.09
C GLU A 157 12.87 3.47 17.02
N ILE A 158 13.69 3.87 17.99
CA ILE A 158 15.09 3.39 18.10
C ILE A 158 15.12 1.87 18.25
N ILE A 159 14.19 1.34 19.03
CA ILE A 159 13.91 -0.08 19.11
C ILE A 159 12.50 -0.27 18.56
N PRO A 160 12.34 -0.88 17.38
CA PRO A 160 11.02 -1.10 16.79
C PRO A 160 10.13 -1.92 17.72
N GLU A 161 8.89 -1.48 17.88
CA GLU A 161 7.88 -2.13 18.73
C GLU A 161 6.60 -2.38 17.95
N LEU A 162 5.84 -3.39 18.36
CA LEU A 162 4.52 -3.65 17.80
C LEU A 162 3.47 -2.77 18.48
N GLY A 163 2.59 -2.16 17.71
CA GLY A 163 1.49 -1.35 18.19
C GLY A 163 0.14 -1.76 17.60
N GLU A 164 -0.92 -1.17 18.11
CA GLU A 164 -2.28 -1.27 17.58
C GLU A 164 -2.55 -0.10 16.63
N ARG A 165 -2.70 -0.41 15.36
CA ARG A 165 -3.01 0.56 14.31
C ARG A 165 -4.51 0.77 14.16
N SER A 166 -4.90 2.03 13.93
CA SER A 166 -6.19 2.38 13.34
C SER A 166 -5.99 3.55 12.39
N ASN A 167 -6.38 3.38 11.14
CA ASN A 167 -6.33 4.44 10.13
C ASN A 167 -7.64 4.52 9.36
N PHE A 168 -8.03 5.75 9.05
CA PHE A 168 -9.21 6.06 8.26
C PHE A 168 -8.81 7.08 7.20
N ASN A 169 -9.17 6.80 5.96
CA ASN A 169 -8.97 7.73 4.86
C ASN A 169 -10.28 7.94 4.10
N THR A 170 -10.55 9.15 3.71
CA THR A 170 -11.65 9.46 2.82
C THR A 170 -11.32 10.60 1.90
N SER A 171 -11.83 10.53 0.68
CA SER A 171 -11.84 11.65 -0.25
C SER A 171 -13.13 11.67 -1.05
N VAL A 172 -13.59 12.87 -1.37
CA VAL A 172 -14.73 13.08 -2.26
C VAL A 172 -14.27 14.05 -3.35
N GLU A 173 -14.29 13.64 -4.60
CA GLU A 173 -14.05 14.54 -5.72
C GLU A 173 -15.39 14.89 -6.34
N ILE A 174 -15.69 16.19 -6.41
CA ILE A 174 -16.93 16.73 -6.98
C ILE A 174 -16.56 17.63 -8.15
N THR A 175 -17.07 17.27 -9.34
CA THR A 175 -17.03 18.11 -10.54
C THR A 175 -18.32 18.90 -10.60
N ILE A 176 -18.29 20.16 -10.16
CA ILE A 176 -19.48 21.02 -10.05
C ILE A 176 -19.98 21.40 -11.43
N ASN A 177 -19.04 21.72 -12.32
CA ASN A 177 -19.26 21.95 -13.75
C ASN A 177 -17.95 21.69 -14.51
N ASP A 178 -17.92 21.91 -15.81
CA ASP A 178 -16.74 21.65 -16.67
C ASP A 178 -15.49 22.40 -16.21
N ASN A 179 -15.66 23.50 -15.51
CA ASN A 179 -14.58 24.39 -15.10
C ASN A 179 -14.18 24.25 -13.63
N LEU A 180 -15.04 23.68 -12.77
CA LEU A 180 -14.84 23.68 -11.31
C LEU A 180 -14.84 22.26 -10.74
N ARG A 181 -13.73 21.93 -10.09
CA ARG A 181 -13.54 20.68 -9.37
C ARG A 181 -13.03 20.93 -7.95
N VAL A 182 -13.61 20.23 -6.99
CA VAL A 182 -13.27 20.34 -5.57
C VAL A 182 -13.07 18.94 -5.02
N LYS A 183 -11.94 18.72 -4.31
CA LYS A 183 -11.60 17.43 -3.72
C LYS A 183 -11.15 17.61 -2.25
N PRO A 184 -12.07 17.62 -1.27
CA PRO A 184 -11.72 17.44 0.12
C PRO A 184 -11.26 16.01 0.39
N SER A 185 -10.29 15.86 1.29
CA SER A 185 -9.82 14.58 1.79
C SER A 185 -9.34 14.68 3.22
N ILE A 186 -9.45 13.59 3.97
CA ILE A 186 -8.88 13.46 5.31
C ILE A 186 -8.23 12.08 5.45
N ASN A 187 -7.02 12.07 6.02
CA ASN A 187 -6.29 10.86 6.38
C ASN A 187 -6.00 10.92 7.87
N PHE A 188 -6.68 10.11 8.62
CA PHE A 188 -6.46 9.92 10.04
C PHE A 188 -5.62 8.67 10.26
N SER A 189 -4.61 8.75 11.14
CA SER A 189 -3.78 7.60 11.48
C SER A 189 -3.33 7.68 12.93
N LYS A 190 -3.43 6.55 13.63
CA LYS A 190 -2.90 6.39 14.96
C LYS A 190 -2.25 5.02 15.13
N LEU A 191 -1.20 4.98 15.93
CA LEU A 191 -0.53 3.77 16.37
C LEU A 191 -0.36 3.84 17.89
N ARG A 192 -1.08 2.99 18.61
CA ARG A 192 -1.05 2.90 20.06
C ARG A 192 -0.09 1.81 20.50
N LYS A 193 0.66 2.03 21.57
CA LYS A 193 1.50 0.99 22.18
C LYS A 193 0.63 -0.14 22.71
N LEU A 194 1.11 -1.38 22.59
CA LEU A 194 0.40 -2.53 23.15
C LEU A 194 0.32 -2.40 24.68
N ASN A 195 -0.85 -2.77 25.23
CA ASN A 195 -1.10 -2.77 26.67
C ASN A 195 -0.88 -1.42 27.37
N SER A 196 -0.95 -0.32 26.63
CA SER A 196 -0.78 1.04 27.14
C SER A 196 -1.81 1.98 26.50
N ASN A 197 -2.04 3.12 27.15
CA ASN A 197 -2.81 4.22 26.56
C ASN A 197 -1.93 5.25 25.82
N GLU A 198 -0.64 4.99 25.73
CA GLU A 198 0.30 5.85 24.99
C GLU A 198 0.26 5.56 23.51
N TYR A 199 0.54 6.58 22.72
CA TYR A 199 0.61 6.50 21.25
C TYR A 199 2.04 6.75 20.77
N PHE A 200 2.47 5.99 19.76
CA PHE A 200 3.63 6.34 18.97
C PHE A 200 3.32 7.57 18.12
N PHE A 201 2.09 7.61 17.57
CA PHE A 201 1.54 8.78 16.91
C PHE A 201 0.00 8.72 16.92
N ASP A 202 -0.62 9.91 16.91
CA ASP A 202 -2.07 10.10 16.76
C ASP A 202 -2.32 11.44 16.08
N GLY A 203 -2.87 11.43 14.87
CA GLY A 203 -3.11 12.64 14.12
C GLY A 203 -3.83 12.41 12.80
N TYR A 204 -3.99 13.51 12.07
CA TYR A 204 -4.61 13.47 10.74
C TYR A 204 -4.00 14.54 9.83
N ILE A 205 -4.21 14.34 8.53
CA ILE A 205 -3.95 15.33 7.50
C ILE A 205 -5.27 15.59 6.78
N GLY A 206 -5.77 16.83 6.88
CA GLY A 206 -6.92 17.31 6.14
C GLY A 206 -6.47 18.14 4.95
N ARG A 207 -6.98 17.86 3.76
CA ARG A 207 -6.58 18.55 2.52
C ARG A 207 -7.80 18.92 1.68
N LEU A 208 -7.74 20.11 1.08
CA LEU A 208 -8.67 20.59 0.07
C LEU A 208 -7.88 20.89 -1.21
N ASP A 209 -8.18 20.21 -2.30
CA ASP A 209 -7.69 20.52 -3.66
C ASP A 209 -8.85 21.17 -4.43
N PHE A 210 -8.70 22.44 -4.74
CA PHE A 210 -9.65 23.23 -5.51
C PHE A 210 -9.02 23.55 -6.86
N ARG A 211 -9.76 23.31 -7.96
CA ARG A 211 -9.33 23.60 -9.32
C ARG A 211 -10.39 24.35 -10.07
N TYR A 212 -10.01 25.46 -10.67
CA TYR A 212 -10.87 26.27 -11.53
C TYR A 212 -10.19 26.59 -12.84
N GLN A 213 -10.83 26.23 -13.94
CA GLN A 213 -10.38 26.50 -15.30
C GLN A 213 -11.10 27.74 -15.83
N PHE A 214 -10.36 28.83 -15.98
CA PHE A 214 -10.91 30.10 -16.50
C PHE A 214 -11.08 30.05 -18.01
N THR A 215 -10.06 29.50 -18.72
CA THR A 215 -10.04 29.31 -20.17
C THR A 215 -9.34 27.98 -20.48
N ASN A 216 -9.25 27.62 -21.78
CA ASN A 216 -8.51 26.42 -22.18
C ASN A 216 -7.00 26.48 -21.87
N SER A 217 -6.47 27.70 -21.66
CA SER A 217 -5.04 27.94 -21.41
C SER A 217 -4.75 28.57 -20.02
N LEU A 218 -5.78 28.84 -19.22
CA LEU A 218 -5.60 29.43 -17.88
C LEU A 218 -6.37 28.63 -16.84
N ASN A 219 -5.65 28.05 -15.91
CA ASN A 219 -6.22 27.34 -14.78
C ASN A 219 -5.60 27.79 -13.44
N LEU A 220 -6.41 27.73 -12.39
CA LEU A 220 -6.01 27.94 -11.00
C LEU A 220 -6.19 26.64 -10.24
N ARG A 221 -5.16 26.23 -9.54
CA ARG A 221 -5.23 25.17 -8.54
C ARG A 221 -4.84 25.74 -7.18
N LEU A 222 -5.69 25.54 -6.18
CA LEU A 222 -5.41 25.91 -4.80
C LEU A 222 -5.41 24.64 -3.95
N ILE A 223 -4.30 24.37 -3.30
CA ILE A 223 -4.17 23.29 -2.33
C ILE A 223 -4.08 23.93 -0.94
N SER A 224 -4.98 23.53 -0.05
CA SER A 224 -4.93 23.86 1.38
C SER A 224 -4.80 22.56 2.17
N GLU A 225 -3.85 22.49 3.08
CA GLU A 225 -3.57 21.30 3.88
C GLU A 225 -3.28 21.69 5.33
N TYR A 226 -3.93 20.98 6.26
CA TYR A 226 -3.59 21.02 7.67
C TYR A 226 -3.06 19.66 8.12
N ASN A 227 -1.85 19.67 8.68
CA ASN A 227 -1.16 18.50 9.20
C ASN A 227 -1.12 18.54 10.73
N LYS A 228 -1.96 17.72 11.38
CA LYS A 228 -2.03 17.64 12.85
C LYS A 228 -0.76 17.05 13.48
N PHE A 229 -0.01 16.22 12.77
CA PHE A 229 1.23 15.63 13.31
C PHE A 229 2.36 16.64 13.53
N SER A 230 2.40 17.69 12.69
CA SER A 230 3.38 18.77 12.77
C SER A 230 2.79 20.10 13.22
N ASP A 231 1.46 20.15 13.43
CA ASP A 231 0.67 21.34 13.72
C ASP A 231 0.91 22.47 12.70
N GLN A 232 0.92 22.10 11.40
CA GLN A 232 1.24 23.02 10.30
C GLN A 232 0.08 23.16 9.34
N PHE A 233 -0.13 24.38 8.85
CA PHE A 233 -1.07 24.69 7.79
C PHE A 233 -0.34 25.20 6.57
N PHE A 234 -0.64 24.63 5.39
CA PHE A 234 -0.06 25.00 4.11
C PHE A 234 -1.15 25.48 3.15
N VAL A 235 -0.80 26.49 2.36
CA VAL A 235 -1.59 26.92 1.22
C VAL A 235 -0.68 27.09 0.02
N GLN A 236 -0.99 26.41 -1.06
CA GLN A 236 -0.20 26.42 -2.29
C GLN A 236 -1.10 26.79 -3.48
N PRO A 237 -1.09 28.03 -3.94
CA PRO A 237 -1.69 28.42 -5.20
C PRO A 237 -0.77 28.08 -6.38
N LEU A 238 -1.35 27.58 -7.45
CA LEU A 238 -0.68 27.29 -8.72
C LEU A 238 -1.53 27.87 -9.86
N ILE A 239 -0.91 28.66 -10.70
CA ILE A 239 -1.55 29.24 -11.89
C ILE A 239 -0.74 28.76 -13.10
N SER A 240 -1.40 28.22 -14.08
CA SER A 240 -0.76 27.74 -15.33
C SER A 240 -1.68 27.96 -16.54
#